data_0daf8753b3313ba34d1921f77d1ce2e5
#
_entry.id   0daf8753b3313ba34d1921f77d1ce2e5
#
_cell.length_a   1.000
_cell.length_b   1.000
_cell.length_c   1.000
_cell.angle_alpha   90.00
_cell.angle_beta   90.00
_cell.angle_gamma   90.00
#
_symmetry.space_group_name_H-M   'P 1'
#
loop_
_entity.id
_entity.type
_entity.pdbx_description
1 polymer ?
#
loop_
_entity_poly.entity_id
_entity_poly.type
_entity_poly.pdbx_seq_one_letter_code
_entity_poly.pdbx_strand_id
1 'polypeptide(L)'
;MDLFGGSLYISGQIRDGGRTNRAGLDPRRQYFAGMDDKEYAFNRENHRIGAGEFEQVSLMFNGSFPMETGGTFYAFGGMNSRDGESGCYYRRAQDNRTLRAWYPDGFLPLISPTLTDTSLALGMKGIMDGAVFNGYAYDFSVTTGSNEFAWGMQNSHNATAGTGPNQQAEFDLGTLGYSQTTVNFDLATQIEVEGFAGPVDLAMGAEMRMENYTIEAGEEAGYADFGYDVLDGPNAGASAAVGCQCLPGLAPANEQDRDRDAFSLYAEMGGNVTEDLLLDVALRTENYSDFGSTTNGKVAMRYQIDEGVAARGSFSTGFRAPALQEAYFSSIATNFIDGVPLEVGTFPVDTEAARALGAQDLEPETSENLSLGMTYKDDKFSLSVDAYMITVEDRISMSETFRGSGTSSNMVDFFAERGVPAAAGRYF
;
A
#
# COMPACT_ATOMS: atom_id res chain seq x y z
N MET A 1 -22.56 22.98 -16.86
CA MET A 1 -22.23 23.81 -18.05
C MET A 1 -22.41 22.89 -19.26
N ASP A 2 -23.31 23.23 -20.16
CA ASP A 2 -23.48 22.45 -21.41
C ASP A 2 -22.36 22.84 -22.37
N LEU A 3 -21.38 21.96 -22.53
CA LEU A 3 -20.22 22.14 -23.38
C LEU A 3 -20.32 21.11 -24.53
N PHE A 4 -20.60 21.58 -25.73
CA PHE A 4 -20.70 20.73 -26.94
C PHE A 4 -21.75 19.60 -26.84
N GLY A 5 -22.87 19.84 -26.14
CA GLY A 5 -23.89 18.80 -25.90
C GLY A 5 -23.52 17.78 -24.78
N GLY A 6 -22.37 17.96 -24.16
CA GLY A 6 -21.88 17.12 -23.06
C GLY A 6 -22.04 17.76 -21.69
N SER A 7 -21.51 17.09 -20.67
CA SER A 7 -21.52 17.55 -19.30
C SER A 7 -20.10 17.54 -18.72
N LEU A 8 -19.79 18.52 -17.89
CA LEU A 8 -18.55 18.59 -17.11
C LEU A 8 -18.89 18.98 -15.68
N TYR A 9 -18.45 18.17 -14.73
CA TYR A 9 -18.51 18.43 -13.30
C TYR A 9 -17.10 18.66 -12.77
N ILE A 10 -16.92 19.70 -11.97
CA ILE A 10 -15.67 19.99 -11.27
C ILE A 10 -16.02 20.17 -9.80
N SER A 11 -15.28 19.52 -8.91
CA SER A 11 -15.42 19.65 -7.47
C SER A 11 -14.06 19.90 -6.83
N GLY A 12 -14.05 20.79 -5.84
CA GLY A 12 -12.89 21.05 -4.99
C GLY A 12 -13.27 20.85 -3.53
N GLN A 13 -12.36 20.32 -2.75
CA GLN A 13 -12.52 20.13 -1.31
C GLN A 13 -11.28 20.60 -0.58
N ILE A 14 -11.46 21.34 0.49
CA ILE A 14 -10.42 21.64 1.47
C ILE A 14 -10.89 21.05 2.79
N ARG A 15 -10.03 20.32 3.47
CA ARG A 15 -10.30 19.69 4.77
C ARG A 15 -9.17 20.02 5.72
N ASP A 16 -9.53 20.33 6.94
CA ASP A 16 -8.64 20.49 8.08
C ASP A 16 -9.13 19.55 9.17
N GLY A 17 -8.25 18.73 9.71
CA GLY A 17 -8.54 17.79 10.79
C GLY A 17 -7.62 18.01 11.96
N GLY A 18 -8.16 18.51 13.07
CA GLY A 18 -7.41 18.67 14.30
C GLY A 18 -7.04 17.33 14.94
N ARG A 19 -5.90 17.33 15.62
CA ARG A 19 -5.43 16.13 16.33
C ARG A 19 -6.33 15.79 17.54
N THR A 20 -6.34 14.51 17.90
CA THR A 20 -6.85 14.03 19.18
C THR A 20 -5.71 13.54 20.04
N ASN A 21 -5.85 13.63 21.36
CA ASN A 21 -4.89 13.07 22.31
C ASN A 21 -5.62 12.32 23.42
N ARG A 22 -5.33 11.05 23.58
CA ARG A 22 -5.84 10.18 24.65
C ARG A 22 -4.69 9.60 25.49
N ALA A 23 -3.49 10.18 25.39
CA ALA A 23 -2.36 9.77 26.22
C ALA A 23 -2.65 10.05 27.68
N GLY A 24 -2.31 9.11 28.55
CA GLY A 24 -2.18 9.33 29.97
C GLY A 24 -0.88 10.04 30.32
N LEU A 25 -0.68 10.31 31.61
CA LEU A 25 0.58 10.84 32.11
C LEU A 25 1.70 9.79 31.92
N ASP A 26 2.88 10.23 31.48
CA ASP A 26 4.04 9.36 31.31
C ASP A 26 4.55 8.87 32.69
N PRO A 27 4.44 7.55 32.99
CA PRO A 27 4.85 7.04 34.29
C PRO A 27 6.36 6.87 34.42
N ARG A 28 7.12 7.02 33.32
CA ARG A 28 8.56 6.77 33.28
C ARG A 28 9.32 7.91 33.96
N ARG A 29 10.45 7.60 34.62
CA ARG A 29 11.37 8.59 35.08
C ARG A 29 11.98 9.35 33.89
N GLN A 30 11.99 10.69 33.95
CA GLN A 30 12.42 11.57 32.88
C GLN A 30 13.90 11.95 32.95
N TYR A 31 14.42 12.16 34.14
CA TYR A 31 15.80 12.63 34.39
C TYR A 31 16.63 11.58 35.10
N PHE A 32 17.93 11.77 35.07
CA PHE A 32 18.87 10.94 35.85
C PHE A 32 18.63 11.06 37.35
N ALA A 33 19.14 10.08 38.11
CA ALA A 33 19.13 10.12 39.55
C ALA A 33 19.86 11.37 40.06
N GLY A 34 19.32 11.99 41.10
CA GLY A 34 19.85 13.25 41.65
C GLY A 34 19.29 14.53 41.03
N MET A 35 18.40 14.43 40.03
CA MET A 35 17.68 15.56 39.45
C MET A 35 16.21 15.57 39.89
N ASP A 36 15.94 15.29 41.15
CA ASP A 36 14.58 15.05 41.63
C ASP A 36 13.70 16.32 41.57
N ASP A 37 14.25 17.52 41.73
CA ASP A 37 13.51 18.77 41.59
C ASP A 37 12.95 18.93 40.16
N LYS A 38 13.74 18.61 39.13
CA LYS A 38 13.31 18.61 37.75
C LYS A 38 12.27 17.50 37.47
N GLU A 39 12.50 16.33 38.04
CA GLU A 39 11.60 15.18 37.91
C GLU A 39 10.20 15.47 38.44
N TYR A 40 10.12 16.16 39.62
CA TYR A 40 8.83 16.54 40.22
C TYR A 40 8.12 17.69 39.46
N ALA A 41 8.90 18.59 38.86
CA ALA A 41 8.37 19.74 38.13
C ALA A 41 7.98 19.39 36.67
N PHE A 42 8.36 18.23 36.18
CA PHE A 42 8.16 17.85 34.78
C PHE A 42 6.68 17.66 34.43
N ASN A 43 6.23 18.25 33.30
CA ASN A 43 4.93 17.99 32.74
C ASN A 43 4.89 16.62 32.06
N ARG A 44 4.16 15.69 32.64
CA ARG A 44 4.06 14.30 32.14
C ARG A 44 3.03 14.11 31.03
N GLU A 45 2.35 15.16 30.58
CA GLU A 45 1.52 15.14 29.38
C GLU A 45 2.37 15.36 28.12
N ASN A 46 3.26 14.43 27.85
CA ASN A 46 4.34 14.56 26.88
C ASN A 46 4.18 13.65 25.64
N HIS A 47 3.12 12.88 25.57
CA HIS A 47 2.79 12.03 24.41
C HIS A 47 1.57 12.55 23.68
N ARG A 48 1.50 12.21 22.38
CA ARG A 48 0.31 12.39 21.53
C ARG A 48 -0.11 11.00 21.03
N ILE A 49 -1.21 10.47 21.58
CA ILE A 49 -1.77 9.15 21.17
C ILE A 49 -3.21 9.38 20.74
N GLY A 50 -3.43 9.27 19.44
CA GLY A 50 -4.72 9.50 18.81
C GLY A 50 -4.59 9.76 17.33
N ALA A 51 -5.60 10.36 16.71
CA ALA A 51 -5.53 10.80 15.33
C ALA A 51 -4.55 11.97 15.22
N GLY A 52 -3.68 11.93 14.20
CA GLY A 52 -2.84 13.06 13.80
C GLY A 52 -3.68 14.22 13.25
N GLU A 53 -3.11 15.41 13.23
CA GLU A 53 -3.69 16.54 12.50
C GLU A 53 -3.35 16.42 11.02
N PHE A 54 -4.17 17.02 10.17
CA PHE A 54 -3.91 17.06 8.73
C PHE A 54 -4.60 18.24 8.05
N GLU A 55 -3.99 18.70 6.97
CA GLU A 55 -4.57 19.58 5.98
C GLU A 55 -4.66 18.84 4.65
N GLN A 56 -5.76 19.01 3.92
CA GLN A 56 -5.97 18.31 2.65
C GLN A 56 -6.65 19.22 1.65
N VAL A 57 -6.13 19.18 0.42
CA VAL A 57 -6.73 19.84 -0.75
C VAL A 57 -6.97 18.78 -1.81
N SER A 58 -8.19 18.72 -2.34
CA SER A 58 -8.56 17.79 -3.40
C SER A 58 -9.28 18.53 -4.52
N LEU A 59 -8.99 18.16 -5.76
CA LEU A 59 -9.67 18.62 -6.96
C LEU A 59 -10.07 17.41 -7.79
N MET A 60 -11.31 17.36 -8.26
CA MET A 60 -11.83 16.29 -9.11
C MET A 60 -12.62 16.87 -10.26
N PHE A 61 -12.57 16.21 -11.40
CA PHE A 61 -13.43 16.49 -12.54
C PHE A 61 -14.01 15.20 -13.13
N ASN A 62 -15.16 15.32 -13.80
CA ASN A 62 -15.81 14.24 -14.54
C ASN A 62 -16.56 14.88 -15.72
N GLY A 63 -16.20 14.49 -16.94
CA GLY A 63 -16.76 14.98 -18.17
C GLY A 63 -17.24 13.85 -19.08
N SER A 64 -18.31 14.11 -19.81
CA SER A 64 -18.89 13.19 -20.79
C SER A 64 -19.39 13.98 -21.97
N PHE A 65 -18.95 13.65 -23.19
CA PHE A 65 -19.17 14.43 -24.41
C PHE A 65 -19.62 13.50 -25.54
N PRO A 66 -20.81 13.73 -26.14
CA PRO A 66 -21.24 12.97 -27.29
C PRO A 66 -20.32 13.23 -28.49
N MET A 67 -20.01 12.21 -29.26
CA MET A 67 -19.24 12.30 -30.48
C MET A 67 -20.16 12.32 -31.69
N GLU A 68 -19.78 13.04 -32.75
CA GLU A 68 -20.54 13.08 -34.03
C GLU A 68 -20.73 11.69 -34.65
N THR A 69 -19.83 10.75 -34.33
CA THR A 69 -19.87 9.36 -34.78
C THR A 69 -20.88 8.46 -34.04
N GLY A 70 -21.64 9.03 -33.09
CA GLY A 70 -22.64 8.29 -32.30
C GLY A 70 -22.13 7.64 -31.03
N GLY A 71 -20.87 7.88 -30.65
CA GLY A 71 -20.31 7.42 -29.37
C GLY A 71 -20.23 8.53 -28.33
N THR A 72 -19.58 8.22 -27.22
CA THR A 72 -19.32 9.14 -26.10
C THR A 72 -17.84 9.13 -25.76
N PHE A 73 -17.21 10.30 -25.78
CA PHE A 73 -15.92 10.51 -25.13
C PHE A 73 -16.16 10.84 -23.66
N TYR A 74 -15.37 10.25 -22.77
CA TYR A 74 -15.42 10.58 -21.35
C TYR A 74 -14.02 10.82 -20.79
N ALA A 75 -13.95 11.67 -19.79
CA ALA A 75 -12.72 11.93 -19.05
C ALA A 75 -13.06 12.21 -17.60
N PHE A 76 -12.35 11.57 -16.69
CA PHE A 76 -12.43 11.89 -15.27
C PHE A 76 -11.08 11.72 -14.60
N GLY A 77 -10.91 12.42 -13.49
CA GLY A 77 -9.67 12.36 -12.74
C GLY A 77 -9.65 13.33 -11.59
N GLY A 78 -8.53 13.35 -10.90
CA GLY A 78 -8.36 14.24 -9.77
C GLY A 78 -6.94 14.25 -9.25
N MET A 79 -6.72 15.18 -8.35
CA MET A 79 -5.51 15.29 -7.57
C MET A 79 -5.88 15.52 -6.10
N ASN A 80 -5.08 14.98 -5.21
CA ASN A 80 -5.18 15.15 -3.78
C ASN A 80 -3.79 15.39 -3.20
N SER A 81 -3.68 16.37 -2.31
CA SER A 81 -2.49 16.54 -1.48
C SER A 81 -2.93 16.64 -0.02
N ARG A 82 -2.25 15.88 0.82
CA ARG A 82 -2.53 15.84 2.26
C ARG A 82 -1.23 15.90 3.04
N ASP A 83 -1.07 16.96 3.83
CA ASP A 83 -0.02 17.10 4.82
C ASP A 83 -0.54 16.63 6.18
N GLY A 84 0.22 15.82 6.86
CA GLY A 84 -0.15 15.25 8.15
C GLY A 84 0.90 15.54 9.23
N GLU A 85 0.48 15.53 10.49
CA GLU A 85 1.40 15.53 11.63
C GLU A 85 0.91 14.59 12.71
N SER A 86 1.80 13.74 13.23
CA SER A 86 1.51 12.84 14.33
C SER A 86 2.69 12.73 15.29
N GLY A 87 2.38 12.50 16.58
CA GLY A 87 3.42 12.32 17.61
C GLY A 87 4.02 10.91 17.54
N CYS A 88 5.33 10.85 17.64
CA CYS A 88 6.04 9.61 17.86
C CYS A 88 6.12 9.27 19.38
N TYR A 89 7.13 8.55 19.78
CA TYR A 89 7.36 8.21 21.18
C TYR A 89 8.32 9.21 21.85
N TYR A 90 7.90 9.78 22.98
CA TYR A 90 8.67 10.82 23.68
C TYR A 90 10.07 10.33 24.12
N ARG A 91 11.09 11.06 23.74
CA ARG A 91 12.49 10.86 24.11
C ARG A 91 12.77 11.64 25.39
N ARG A 92 13.07 10.93 26.49
CA ARG A 92 13.29 11.52 27.81
C ARG A 92 14.66 12.19 27.92
N ALA A 93 14.82 13.13 28.84
CA ALA A 93 16.10 13.76 29.10
C ALA A 93 17.21 12.75 29.44
N GLN A 94 16.91 11.65 30.12
CA GLN A 94 17.88 10.60 30.43
C GLN A 94 18.14 9.58 29.30
N ASP A 95 17.42 9.69 28.18
CA ASP A 95 17.59 8.77 27.03
C ASP A 95 18.92 9.08 26.31
N ASN A 96 19.66 8.05 25.92
CA ASN A 96 20.89 8.19 25.15
C ASN A 96 20.67 8.80 23.77
N ARG A 97 19.42 8.70 23.25
CA ARG A 97 18.98 9.29 21.98
C ARG A 97 18.65 10.77 22.09
N THR A 98 18.81 11.40 23.25
CA THR A 98 18.49 12.81 23.47
C THR A 98 19.78 13.64 23.53
N LEU A 99 19.92 14.55 22.57
CA LEU A 99 20.95 15.56 22.59
C LEU A 99 20.53 16.66 23.57
N ARG A 100 20.99 16.55 24.82
CA ARG A 100 20.56 17.43 25.93
C ARG A 100 20.97 18.88 25.75
N ALA A 101 21.99 19.16 24.93
CA ALA A 101 22.34 20.51 24.55
C ALA A 101 21.22 21.24 23.76
N TRP A 102 20.40 20.49 23.04
CA TRP A 102 19.26 21.01 22.28
C TRP A 102 17.94 20.77 23.01
N TYR A 103 17.78 19.60 23.61
CA TYR A 103 16.57 19.12 24.26
C TYR A 103 16.84 18.76 25.75
N PRO A 104 17.10 19.77 26.63
CA PRO A 104 17.51 19.51 28.02
C PRO A 104 16.47 18.74 28.84
N ASP A 105 15.20 18.82 28.44
CA ASP A 105 14.09 18.17 29.12
C ASP A 105 13.50 16.98 28.32
N GLY A 106 14.13 16.64 27.19
CA GLY A 106 13.59 15.65 26.26
C GLY A 106 12.73 16.28 25.15
N PHE A 107 12.19 15.47 24.26
CA PHE A 107 11.40 15.94 23.12
C PHE A 107 10.45 14.89 22.59
N LEU A 108 9.41 15.32 21.89
CA LEU A 108 8.52 14.47 21.13
C LEU A 108 8.79 14.65 19.64
N PRO A 109 9.43 13.70 18.96
CA PRO A 109 9.54 13.74 17.50
C PRO A 109 8.16 13.72 16.85
N LEU A 110 7.97 14.48 15.78
CA LEU A 110 6.74 14.57 15.02
C LEU A 110 6.94 14.03 13.61
N ILE A 111 6.18 13.01 13.26
CA ILE A 111 6.13 12.48 11.89
C ILE A 111 5.25 13.41 11.07
N SER A 112 5.79 13.95 9.97
CA SER A 112 5.13 14.93 9.11
C SER A 112 5.10 14.44 7.65
N PRO A 113 4.25 13.44 7.31
CA PRO A 113 4.16 12.93 5.95
C PRO A 113 3.37 13.87 5.06
N THR A 114 3.77 13.93 3.77
CA THR A 114 2.96 14.46 2.68
C THR A 114 2.53 13.31 1.77
N LEU A 115 1.23 13.21 1.53
CA LEU A 115 0.63 12.23 0.62
C LEU A 115 0.09 12.96 -0.59
N THR A 116 0.54 12.59 -1.79
CA THR A 116 0.05 13.13 -3.06
C THR A 116 -0.51 12.01 -3.92
N ASP A 117 -1.76 12.17 -4.35
CA ASP A 117 -2.43 11.27 -5.28
C ASP A 117 -2.80 12.02 -6.56
N THR A 118 -2.58 11.39 -7.71
CA THR A 118 -3.10 11.86 -9.00
C THR A 118 -3.78 10.72 -9.74
N SER A 119 -4.82 11.05 -10.51
CA SER A 119 -5.49 10.07 -11.38
C SER A 119 -6.09 10.75 -12.60
N LEU A 120 -6.07 10.05 -13.74
CA LEU A 120 -6.70 10.47 -14.98
C LEU A 120 -7.20 9.23 -15.72
N ALA A 121 -8.45 9.24 -16.12
CA ALA A 121 -9.03 8.27 -17.04
C ALA A 121 -9.61 8.99 -18.25
N LEU A 122 -9.26 8.50 -19.44
CA LEU A 122 -9.77 8.97 -20.73
C LEU A 122 -10.34 7.77 -21.48
N GLY A 123 -11.53 7.89 -22.04
CA GLY A 123 -12.10 6.79 -22.78
C GLY A 123 -13.14 7.19 -23.83
N MET A 124 -13.43 6.24 -24.69
CA MET A 124 -14.46 6.34 -25.71
C MET A 124 -15.31 5.08 -25.69
N LYS A 125 -16.61 5.24 -25.65
CA LYS A 125 -17.56 4.14 -25.70
C LYS A 125 -18.70 4.39 -26.70
N GLY A 126 -19.25 3.33 -27.21
CA GLY A 126 -20.34 3.42 -28.18
C GLY A 126 -20.77 2.06 -28.69
N ILE A 127 -21.50 2.06 -29.80
CA ILE A 127 -21.88 0.84 -30.52
C ILE A 127 -21.08 0.81 -31.83
N MET A 128 -20.47 -0.33 -32.13
CA MET A 128 -19.76 -0.53 -33.39
C MET A 128 -20.72 -0.67 -34.56
N ASP A 129 -20.40 0.06 -35.64
CA ASP A 129 -21.04 -0.08 -36.93
C ASP A 129 -20.00 -0.57 -37.94
N GLY A 130 -19.97 -1.85 -38.22
CA GLY A 130 -18.93 -2.44 -39.07
C GLY A 130 -19.26 -3.88 -39.48
N ALA A 131 -18.49 -4.42 -40.42
CA ALA A 131 -18.79 -5.73 -41.03
C ALA A 131 -18.60 -6.92 -40.08
N VAL A 132 -17.75 -6.80 -39.03
CA VAL A 132 -17.38 -7.93 -38.15
C VAL A 132 -18.04 -7.82 -36.77
N PHE A 133 -18.06 -6.64 -36.17
CA PHE A 133 -18.57 -6.41 -34.81
C PHE A 133 -19.78 -5.45 -34.81
N ASN A 134 -20.63 -5.58 -35.82
CA ASN A 134 -21.83 -4.74 -35.91
C ASN A 134 -22.78 -4.97 -34.73
N GLY A 135 -23.16 -3.88 -34.05
CA GLY A 135 -24.02 -3.92 -32.87
C GLY A 135 -23.32 -4.22 -31.55
N TYR A 136 -22.00 -4.45 -31.56
CA TYR A 136 -21.24 -4.62 -30.31
C TYR A 136 -21.08 -3.27 -29.60
N ALA A 137 -21.39 -3.23 -28.33
CA ALA A 137 -20.96 -2.14 -27.46
C ALA A 137 -19.44 -2.24 -27.25
N TYR A 138 -18.76 -1.12 -27.34
CA TYR A 138 -17.33 -1.06 -27.05
C TYR A 138 -17.03 -0.01 -26.00
N ASP A 139 -15.97 -0.24 -25.22
CA ASP A 139 -15.30 0.76 -24.40
C ASP A 139 -13.79 0.64 -24.61
N PHE A 140 -13.14 1.73 -24.97
CA PHE A 140 -11.70 1.83 -25.03
C PHE A 140 -11.27 2.91 -24.04
N SER A 141 -10.37 2.57 -23.10
CA SER A 141 -9.92 3.53 -22.09
C SER A 141 -8.44 3.42 -21.78
N VAL A 142 -7.88 4.55 -21.35
CA VAL A 142 -6.57 4.65 -20.73
C VAL A 142 -6.75 5.31 -19.37
N THR A 143 -6.29 4.63 -18.34
CA THR A 143 -6.29 5.16 -16.98
C THR A 143 -4.86 5.21 -16.47
N THR A 144 -4.46 6.35 -15.91
CA THR A 144 -3.16 6.49 -15.24
C THR A 144 -3.36 7.09 -13.86
N GLY A 145 -2.52 6.70 -12.91
CA GLY A 145 -2.54 7.24 -11.56
C GLY A 145 -1.20 7.07 -10.88
N SER A 146 -0.92 7.94 -9.92
CA SER A 146 0.25 7.86 -9.05
C SER A 146 -0.11 8.19 -7.61
N ASN A 147 0.62 7.58 -6.70
CA ASN A 147 0.61 7.86 -5.28
C ASN A 147 2.05 8.07 -4.82
N GLU A 148 2.29 9.17 -4.13
CA GLU A 148 3.58 9.49 -3.52
C GLU A 148 3.38 9.70 -2.02
N PHE A 149 4.20 9.04 -1.22
CA PHE A 149 4.25 9.19 0.22
C PHE A 149 5.65 9.69 0.62
N ALA A 150 5.77 11.00 0.78
CA ALA A 150 6.99 11.63 1.27
C ALA A 150 6.99 11.62 2.81
N TRP A 151 8.06 11.10 3.38
CA TRP A 151 8.24 11.04 4.83
C TRP A 151 9.01 12.26 5.32
N GLY A 152 8.44 13.00 6.25
CA GLY A 152 9.09 14.09 6.95
C GLY A 152 9.16 13.85 8.45
N MET A 153 10.08 14.53 9.09
CA MET A 153 10.20 14.54 10.55
C MET A 153 10.44 15.95 11.03
N GLN A 154 9.74 16.34 12.08
CA GLN A 154 9.92 17.63 12.76
C GLN A 154 10.23 17.41 14.24
N ASN A 155 10.77 18.44 14.88
CA ASN A 155 11.14 18.41 16.29
C ASN A 155 11.97 17.17 16.65
N SER A 156 12.96 16.87 15.82
CA SER A 156 13.83 15.70 15.98
C SER A 156 15.30 16.10 15.92
N HIS A 157 16.20 15.14 15.87
CA HIS A 157 17.63 15.33 15.63
C HIS A 157 18.30 13.99 15.29
N ASN A 158 19.51 14.05 14.72
CA ASN A 158 20.39 12.90 14.59
C ASN A 158 21.43 12.93 15.73
N ALA A 159 21.40 11.94 16.61
CA ALA A 159 22.27 11.92 17.80
C ALA A 159 23.76 11.84 17.41
N THR A 160 24.10 11.18 16.30
CA THR A 160 25.50 11.07 15.82
C THR A 160 26.03 12.33 15.17
N ALA A 161 25.19 13.35 14.89
CA ALA A 161 25.62 14.66 14.40
C ALA A 161 26.14 15.58 15.55
N GLY A 162 25.93 15.19 16.80
CA GLY A 162 26.37 15.94 17.98
C GLY A 162 25.79 17.36 17.97
N THR A 163 26.64 18.37 18.31
CA THR A 163 26.29 19.80 18.17
C THR A 163 26.92 20.44 16.94
N GLY A 164 27.33 19.61 15.97
CA GLY A 164 28.02 20.03 14.75
C GLY A 164 27.10 20.69 13.72
N PRO A 165 27.66 21.09 12.57
CA PRO A 165 26.92 21.82 11.52
C PRO A 165 25.87 20.96 10.80
N ASN A 166 25.94 19.63 10.91
CA ASN A 166 24.99 18.71 10.30
C ASN A 166 23.75 18.45 11.20
N GLN A 167 23.65 19.17 12.33
CA GLN A 167 22.52 19.03 13.23
C GLN A 167 21.37 19.93 12.81
N GLN A 168 20.19 19.34 12.73
CA GLN A 168 18.95 20.02 12.38
C GLN A 168 17.76 19.40 13.13
N ALA A 169 16.59 20.05 13.08
CA ALA A 169 15.37 19.61 13.78
C ALA A 169 14.27 19.14 12.83
N GLU A 170 14.41 19.40 11.55
CA GLU A 170 13.47 19.02 10.50
C GLU A 170 14.21 18.21 9.43
N PHE A 171 13.60 17.16 8.91
CA PHE A 171 14.24 16.21 8.02
C PHE A 171 13.29 15.78 6.90
N ASP A 172 13.84 15.69 5.69
CA ASP A 172 13.29 14.90 4.60
C ASP A 172 13.86 13.48 4.73
N LEU A 173 12.96 12.51 4.93
CA LEU A 173 13.35 11.11 5.18
C LEU A 173 13.23 10.23 3.92
N GLY A 174 12.83 10.79 2.78
CA GLY A 174 12.67 10.09 1.52
C GLY A 174 11.22 9.82 1.13
N THR A 175 11.05 9.30 -0.08
CA THR A 175 9.73 9.14 -0.70
C THR A 175 9.51 7.70 -1.18
N LEU A 176 8.30 7.20 -0.96
CA LEU A 176 7.78 5.99 -1.58
C LEU A 176 6.81 6.38 -2.69
N GLY A 177 7.06 5.89 -3.89
CA GLY A 177 6.23 6.16 -5.06
C GLY A 177 5.62 4.89 -5.63
N TYR A 178 4.40 5.02 -6.15
CA TYR A 178 3.77 3.99 -6.96
C TYR A 178 2.97 4.64 -8.08
N SER A 179 3.13 4.14 -9.30
CA SER A 179 2.33 4.56 -10.43
C SER A 179 1.81 3.37 -11.22
N GLN A 180 0.66 3.57 -11.87
CA GLN A 180 0.05 2.57 -12.73
C GLN A 180 -0.57 3.24 -13.94
N THR A 181 -0.38 2.63 -15.11
CA THR A 181 -1.13 2.96 -16.33
C THR A 181 -1.78 1.69 -16.87
N THR A 182 -3.08 1.77 -17.18
CA THR A 182 -3.86 0.66 -17.71
C THR A 182 -4.53 1.08 -19.00
N VAL A 183 -4.41 0.25 -20.03
CA VAL A 183 -5.12 0.38 -21.30
C VAL A 183 -6.11 -0.76 -21.40
N ASN A 184 -7.39 -0.45 -21.56
CA ASN A 184 -8.48 -1.42 -21.67
C ASN A 184 -9.19 -1.31 -23.01
N PHE A 185 -9.60 -2.45 -23.55
CA PHE A 185 -10.53 -2.54 -24.66
C PHE A 185 -11.55 -3.64 -24.38
N ASP A 186 -12.79 -3.24 -24.25
CA ASP A 186 -13.90 -4.08 -23.85
C ASP A 186 -14.96 -4.11 -24.94
N LEU A 187 -15.54 -5.28 -25.19
CA LEU A 187 -16.63 -5.53 -26.11
C LEU A 187 -17.75 -6.28 -25.41
N ALA A 188 -18.99 -5.88 -25.64
CA ALA A 188 -20.15 -6.59 -25.12
C ALA A 188 -21.27 -6.65 -26.19
N THR A 189 -21.98 -7.75 -26.22
CA THR A 189 -23.13 -7.93 -27.12
C THR A 189 -24.08 -9.00 -26.59
N GLN A 190 -25.24 -9.11 -27.23
CA GLN A 190 -26.17 -10.25 -27.07
C GLN A 190 -26.16 -11.10 -28.32
N ILE A 191 -26.12 -12.41 -28.15
CA ILE A 191 -26.15 -13.38 -29.22
C ILE A 191 -27.30 -14.38 -29.00
N GLU A 192 -27.93 -14.81 -30.07
CA GLU A 192 -28.90 -15.91 -30.01
C GLU A 192 -28.12 -17.24 -30.05
N VAL A 193 -28.34 -18.07 -29.06
CA VAL A 193 -27.73 -19.42 -28.98
C VAL A 193 -28.83 -20.46 -28.96
N GLU A 194 -28.79 -21.39 -29.94
CA GLU A 194 -29.78 -22.46 -30.03
C GLU A 194 -29.78 -23.32 -28.76
N GLY A 195 -30.95 -23.52 -28.16
CA GLY A 195 -31.09 -24.28 -26.91
C GLY A 195 -31.15 -23.42 -25.64
N PHE A 196 -30.95 -22.13 -25.73
CA PHE A 196 -31.18 -21.20 -24.62
C PHE A 196 -32.57 -20.61 -24.66
N ALA A 197 -33.13 -20.28 -23.49
CA ALA A 197 -34.49 -19.72 -23.38
C ALA A 197 -34.57 -18.22 -23.75
N GLY A 198 -33.44 -17.57 -23.99
CA GLY A 198 -33.34 -16.17 -24.40
C GLY A 198 -31.95 -15.83 -24.91
N PRO A 199 -31.72 -14.57 -25.28
CA PRO A 199 -30.40 -14.14 -25.72
C PRO A 199 -29.35 -14.32 -24.61
N VAL A 200 -28.12 -14.57 -25.03
CA VAL A 200 -26.97 -14.77 -24.18
C VAL A 200 -26.12 -13.51 -24.24
N ASP A 201 -25.82 -12.94 -23.09
CA ASP A 201 -24.86 -11.85 -22.94
C ASP A 201 -23.46 -12.40 -23.15
N LEU A 202 -22.67 -11.74 -23.99
CA LEU A 202 -21.27 -12.03 -24.24
C LEU A 202 -20.45 -10.78 -23.98
N ALA A 203 -19.47 -10.87 -23.10
CA ALA A 203 -18.47 -9.84 -22.86
C ALA A 203 -17.07 -10.41 -23.08
N MET A 204 -16.17 -9.62 -23.66
CA MET A 204 -14.77 -9.96 -23.83
C MET A 204 -13.91 -8.70 -23.81
N GLY A 205 -12.66 -8.84 -23.41
CA GLY A 205 -11.76 -7.70 -23.42
C GLY A 205 -10.30 -8.07 -23.28
N ALA A 206 -9.49 -7.05 -23.48
CA ALA A 206 -8.04 -7.08 -23.31
C ALA A 206 -7.59 -5.91 -22.44
N GLU A 207 -6.62 -6.16 -21.57
CA GLU A 207 -6.02 -5.16 -20.70
C GLU A 207 -4.50 -5.24 -20.80
N MET A 208 -3.85 -4.08 -20.87
CA MET A 208 -2.42 -3.93 -20.67
C MET A 208 -2.20 -3.02 -19.47
N ARG A 209 -1.41 -3.48 -18.51
CA ARG A 209 -1.09 -2.74 -17.28
C ARG A 209 0.41 -2.58 -17.16
N MET A 210 0.83 -1.37 -16.82
CA MET A 210 2.21 -1.00 -16.52
C MET A 210 2.24 -0.41 -15.13
N GLU A 211 3.10 -0.94 -14.29
CA GLU A 211 3.26 -0.53 -12.89
C GLU A 211 4.70 -0.14 -12.64
N ASN A 212 4.92 0.86 -11.81
CA ASN A 212 6.25 1.24 -11.35
C ASN A 212 6.20 1.53 -9.84
N TYR A 213 7.20 1.07 -9.12
CA TYR A 213 7.39 1.30 -7.69
C TYR A 213 8.77 1.89 -7.44
N THR A 214 8.82 3.00 -6.69
CA THR A 214 10.07 3.70 -6.38
C THR A 214 10.26 3.87 -4.88
N ILE A 215 11.52 3.83 -4.46
CA ILE A 215 12.00 4.33 -3.18
C ILE A 215 13.08 5.34 -3.49
N GLU A 216 12.90 6.57 -3.04
CA GLU A 216 13.88 7.64 -3.15
C GLU A 216 14.49 7.93 -1.78
N ALA A 217 15.82 8.10 -1.74
CA ALA A 217 16.51 8.43 -0.50
C ALA A 217 16.13 9.81 0.03
N GLY A 218 16.12 9.93 1.35
CA GLY A 218 16.03 11.22 2.04
C GLY A 218 17.38 11.95 2.09
N GLU A 219 17.38 13.05 2.82
CA GLU A 219 18.61 13.81 3.03
C GLU A 219 19.60 13.10 3.95
N GLU A 220 20.89 13.31 3.73
CA GLU A 220 21.98 12.65 4.46
C GLU A 220 21.87 12.79 5.98
N ALA A 221 21.46 13.96 6.46
CA ALA A 221 21.28 14.22 7.88
C ALA A 221 20.25 13.28 8.55
N GLY A 222 19.29 12.75 7.77
CA GLY A 222 18.26 11.85 8.25
C GLY A 222 18.72 10.42 8.50
N TYR A 223 19.77 9.95 7.81
CA TYR A 223 20.20 8.53 7.88
C TYR A 223 21.69 8.33 8.20
N ALA A 224 22.57 9.32 7.98
CA ALA A 224 24.00 9.11 8.09
C ALA A 224 24.49 9.05 9.55
N ASP A 225 25.60 8.31 9.73
CA ASP A 225 26.39 8.33 10.97
C ASP A 225 27.50 9.39 10.85
N PHE A 226 27.39 10.44 11.67
CA PHE A 226 28.39 11.52 11.73
C PHE A 226 29.47 11.28 12.77
N GLY A 227 29.48 10.14 13.44
CA GLY A 227 30.56 9.66 14.28
C GLY A 227 30.63 10.26 15.69
N TYR A 228 29.63 11.02 16.14
CA TYR A 228 29.59 11.44 17.55
C TYR A 228 28.93 10.36 18.40
N ASP A 229 29.59 10.05 19.51
CA ASP A 229 29.02 9.24 20.58
C ASP A 229 28.06 10.05 21.47
N VAL A 230 27.41 9.38 22.42
CA VAL A 230 26.62 10.04 23.47
C VAL A 230 27.49 11.06 24.19
N LEU A 231 27.12 12.37 24.13
CA LEU A 231 27.99 13.46 24.53
C LEU A 231 28.11 13.66 26.06
N ASP A 232 27.08 13.27 26.81
CA ASP A 232 27.00 13.55 28.25
C ASP A 232 26.18 12.51 29.02
N GLY A 233 26.08 12.68 30.34
CA GLY A 233 25.34 11.76 31.21
C GLY A 233 26.14 10.50 31.59
N PRO A 234 25.50 9.53 32.26
CA PRO A 234 26.17 8.31 32.73
C PRO A 234 26.73 7.41 31.61
N ASN A 235 26.19 7.55 30.40
CA ASN A 235 26.58 6.77 29.24
C ASN A 235 27.38 7.60 28.22
N ALA A 236 28.02 8.71 28.65
CA ALA A 236 28.89 9.48 27.76
C ALA A 236 30.01 8.60 27.17
N GLY A 237 30.23 8.70 25.85
CA GLY A 237 31.16 7.87 25.10
C GLY A 237 30.61 6.51 24.65
N ALA A 238 29.36 6.18 24.96
CA ALA A 238 28.68 5.05 24.34
C ALA A 238 28.19 5.41 22.92
N SER A 239 28.09 4.41 22.03
CA SER A 239 27.59 4.61 20.69
C SER A 239 26.21 5.27 20.69
N ALA A 240 26.05 6.32 19.89
CA ALA A 240 24.79 7.01 19.71
C ALA A 240 23.91 6.30 18.63
N ALA A 241 22.61 6.60 18.63
CA ALA A 241 21.70 6.11 17.59
C ALA A 241 21.94 6.86 16.27
N VAL A 242 22.18 6.12 15.22
CA VAL A 242 22.34 6.65 13.86
C VAL A 242 20.99 7.09 13.30
N GLY A 243 21.00 8.19 12.58
CA GLY A 243 19.84 8.73 11.88
C GLY A 243 18.89 9.55 12.76
N CYS A 244 17.90 10.12 12.12
CA CYS A 244 16.86 10.93 12.73
C CYS A 244 16.06 10.13 13.76
N GLN A 245 15.70 10.77 14.86
CA GLN A 245 14.99 10.10 15.94
C GLN A 245 13.51 9.93 15.63
N CYS A 246 13.02 8.76 15.91
CA CYS A 246 11.77 8.09 15.61
C CYS A 246 11.85 7.25 14.33
N LEU A 247 11.97 7.87 13.18
CA LEU A 247 12.18 7.19 11.90
C LEU A 247 13.50 7.72 11.30
N PRO A 248 14.48 6.86 11.04
CA PRO A 248 15.64 7.27 10.23
C PRO A 248 15.23 7.45 8.79
N GLY A 249 15.96 8.30 8.06
CA GLY A 249 15.77 8.50 6.63
C GLY A 249 16.11 7.24 5.82
N LEU A 250 15.47 7.10 4.67
CA LEU A 250 15.86 6.13 3.67
C LEU A 250 17.23 6.53 3.10
N ALA A 251 18.17 5.61 3.12
CA ALA A 251 19.50 5.84 2.59
C ALA A 251 19.57 5.49 1.08
N PRO A 252 20.58 5.98 0.33
CA PRO A 252 20.74 5.60 -1.08
C PRO A 252 20.82 4.08 -1.33
N ALA A 253 21.27 3.32 -0.34
CA ALA A 253 21.27 1.85 -0.40
C ALA A 253 19.86 1.22 -0.38
N ASN A 254 18.84 1.98 -0.02
CA ASN A 254 17.44 1.55 -0.02
C ASN A 254 16.69 1.92 -1.31
N GLU A 255 17.28 2.72 -2.19
CA GLU A 255 16.62 3.17 -3.42
C GLU A 255 16.19 2.01 -4.29
N GLN A 256 15.00 2.14 -4.83
CA GLN A 256 14.40 1.18 -5.75
C GLN A 256 13.72 1.92 -6.90
N ASP A 257 13.77 1.32 -8.07
CA ASP A 257 12.99 1.71 -9.26
C ASP A 257 12.64 0.40 -9.99
N ARG A 258 11.39 -0.03 -9.88
CA ARG A 258 10.94 -1.37 -10.30
C ARG A 258 9.68 -1.28 -11.12
N ASP A 259 9.78 -1.77 -12.35
CA ASP A 259 8.67 -1.85 -13.29
C ASP A 259 8.08 -3.26 -13.33
N ARG A 260 6.79 -3.31 -13.65
CA ARG A 260 6.08 -4.54 -13.99
C ARG A 260 5.05 -4.28 -15.06
N ASP A 261 5.05 -5.13 -16.09
CA ASP A 261 4.04 -5.16 -17.13
C ASP A 261 3.14 -6.38 -16.98
N ALA A 262 1.87 -6.23 -17.31
CA ALA A 262 0.92 -7.33 -17.39
C ALA A 262 0.02 -7.17 -18.62
N PHE A 263 -0.29 -8.30 -19.26
CA PHE A 263 -1.27 -8.39 -20.33
C PHE A 263 -2.34 -9.41 -19.97
N SER A 264 -3.60 -9.05 -20.12
CA SER A 264 -4.75 -9.87 -19.74
C SER A 264 -5.75 -9.98 -20.87
N LEU A 265 -6.37 -11.16 -20.97
CA LEU A 265 -7.55 -11.41 -21.82
C LEU A 265 -8.65 -12.02 -20.96
N TYR A 266 -9.88 -11.62 -21.20
CA TYR A 266 -11.04 -12.23 -20.56
C TYR A 266 -12.20 -12.43 -21.51
N ALA A 267 -13.06 -13.40 -21.18
CA ALA A 267 -14.35 -13.60 -21.78
C ALA A 267 -15.35 -14.07 -20.73
N GLU A 268 -16.58 -13.59 -20.84
CA GLU A 268 -17.71 -13.94 -19.98
C GLU A 268 -18.94 -14.18 -20.85
N MET A 269 -19.71 -15.21 -20.53
CA MET A 269 -20.95 -15.55 -21.20
C MET A 269 -22.00 -15.91 -20.15
N GLY A 270 -23.15 -15.23 -20.20
CA GLY A 270 -24.24 -15.45 -19.25
C GLY A 270 -25.62 -15.42 -19.94
N GLY A 271 -26.53 -16.32 -19.55
CA GLY A 271 -27.86 -16.34 -20.12
C GLY A 271 -28.78 -17.40 -19.50
N ASN A 272 -30.05 -17.29 -19.83
CA ASN A 272 -31.06 -18.26 -19.38
C ASN A 272 -31.00 -19.53 -20.25
N VAL A 273 -30.42 -20.61 -19.69
CA VAL A 273 -30.38 -21.93 -20.32
C VAL A 273 -31.79 -22.49 -20.45
N THR A 274 -32.62 -22.30 -19.41
CA THR A 274 -34.08 -22.55 -19.43
C THR A 274 -34.79 -21.33 -18.85
N GLU A 275 -36.11 -21.28 -18.87
CA GLU A 275 -36.88 -20.19 -18.26
C GLU A 275 -36.53 -20.02 -16.76
N ASP A 276 -36.15 -21.10 -16.09
CA ASP A 276 -35.86 -21.14 -14.66
C ASP A 276 -34.36 -21.15 -14.32
N LEU A 277 -33.45 -21.44 -15.25
CA LEU A 277 -32.02 -21.60 -15.00
C LEU A 277 -31.19 -20.54 -15.72
N LEU A 278 -30.62 -19.63 -14.98
CA LEU A 278 -29.54 -18.72 -15.40
C LEU A 278 -28.19 -19.37 -15.15
N LEU A 279 -27.33 -19.36 -16.15
CA LEU A 279 -25.92 -19.79 -16.04
C LEU A 279 -25.00 -18.64 -16.50
N ASP A 280 -23.91 -18.45 -15.79
CA ASP A 280 -22.86 -17.47 -16.07
C ASP A 280 -21.49 -18.17 -15.96
N VAL A 281 -20.62 -17.98 -16.97
CA VAL A 281 -19.28 -18.56 -17.03
C VAL A 281 -18.30 -17.49 -17.47
N ALA A 282 -17.20 -17.31 -16.73
CA ALA A 282 -16.15 -16.38 -17.07
C ALA A 282 -14.78 -17.04 -17.00
N LEU A 283 -13.87 -16.58 -17.85
CA LEU A 283 -12.46 -16.96 -17.87
C LEU A 283 -11.61 -15.71 -18.06
N ARG A 284 -10.52 -15.60 -17.27
CA ARG A 284 -9.50 -14.56 -17.41
C ARG A 284 -8.13 -15.20 -17.37
N THR A 285 -7.26 -14.85 -18.30
CA THR A 285 -5.86 -15.22 -18.31
C THR A 285 -5.00 -13.96 -18.31
N GLU A 286 -3.93 -13.98 -17.55
CA GLU A 286 -3.03 -12.87 -17.37
C GLU A 286 -1.58 -13.35 -17.46
N ASN A 287 -0.72 -12.52 -18.02
CA ASN A 287 0.72 -12.75 -18.08
C ASN A 287 1.46 -11.54 -17.55
N TYR A 288 2.24 -11.75 -16.50
CA TYR A 288 3.04 -10.74 -15.83
C TYR A 288 4.52 -10.91 -16.15
N SER A 289 5.25 -9.82 -16.24
CA SER A 289 6.67 -9.82 -16.60
C SER A 289 7.59 -10.42 -15.53
N ASP A 290 7.14 -10.48 -14.27
CA ASP A 290 7.94 -10.95 -13.12
C ASP A 290 7.66 -12.40 -12.73
N PHE A 291 6.41 -12.82 -12.56
CA PHE A 291 6.08 -14.17 -12.05
C PHE A 291 5.36 -15.07 -13.06
N GLY A 292 5.09 -14.60 -14.29
CA GLY A 292 4.50 -15.41 -15.35
C GLY A 292 2.99 -15.35 -15.43
N SER A 293 2.34 -16.47 -15.80
CA SER A 293 0.93 -16.49 -16.20
C SER A 293 0.02 -17.07 -15.13
N THR A 294 -1.19 -16.51 -15.01
CA THR A 294 -2.29 -17.06 -14.23
C THR A 294 -3.54 -17.21 -15.09
N THR A 295 -4.38 -18.18 -14.75
CA THR A 295 -5.68 -18.37 -15.40
C THR A 295 -6.73 -18.66 -14.34
N ASN A 296 -7.80 -17.88 -14.33
CA ASN A 296 -8.87 -17.96 -13.36
C ASN A 296 -10.21 -18.06 -14.04
N GLY A 297 -11.12 -18.80 -13.43
CA GLY A 297 -12.46 -19.03 -13.96
C GLY A 297 -13.54 -18.88 -12.91
N LYS A 298 -14.74 -18.63 -13.39
CA LYS A 298 -15.95 -18.54 -12.57
C LYS A 298 -17.09 -19.29 -13.28
N VAL A 299 -17.86 -20.02 -12.49
CA VAL A 299 -19.18 -20.54 -12.88
C VAL A 299 -20.16 -20.09 -11.81
N ALA A 300 -21.25 -19.47 -12.24
CA ALA A 300 -22.35 -19.11 -11.35
C ALA A 300 -23.69 -19.54 -11.94
N MET A 301 -24.61 -19.93 -11.08
CA MET A 301 -25.94 -20.33 -11.48
C MET A 301 -27.01 -19.79 -10.54
N ARG A 302 -28.19 -19.54 -11.09
CA ARG A 302 -29.41 -19.24 -10.33
C ARG A 302 -30.54 -20.05 -10.90
N TYR A 303 -31.19 -20.83 -10.04
CA TYR A 303 -32.32 -21.66 -10.39
C TYR A 303 -33.59 -21.17 -9.67
N GLN A 304 -34.62 -20.81 -10.46
CA GLN A 304 -35.94 -20.46 -9.95
C GLN A 304 -36.71 -21.74 -9.63
N ILE A 305 -36.97 -21.99 -8.35
CA ILE A 305 -37.63 -23.23 -7.87
C ILE A 305 -39.15 -23.06 -7.96
N ASP A 306 -39.63 -21.85 -7.62
CA ASP A 306 -41.05 -21.47 -7.63
C ASP A 306 -41.14 -19.94 -7.75
N GLU A 307 -42.32 -19.34 -7.96
CA GLU A 307 -42.54 -17.91 -8.17
C GLU A 307 -41.82 -17.01 -7.15
N GLY A 308 -41.70 -17.47 -5.89
CA GLY A 308 -41.05 -16.71 -4.82
C GLY A 308 -39.70 -17.28 -4.38
N VAL A 309 -39.26 -18.45 -4.88
CA VAL A 309 -38.10 -19.16 -4.31
C VAL A 309 -37.03 -19.38 -5.38
N ALA A 310 -35.80 -18.94 -5.13
CA ALA A 310 -34.67 -19.27 -5.98
C ALA A 310 -33.47 -19.75 -5.18
N ALA A 311 -32.75 -20.73 -5.73
CA ALA A 311 -31.45 -21.16 -5.27
C ALA A 311 -30.35 -20.54 -6.16
N ARG A 312 -29.19 -20.25 -5.59
CA ARG A 312 -28.02 -19.76 -6.32
C ARG A 312 -26.74 -20.43 -5.81
N GLY A 313 -25.77 -20.54 -6.69
CA GLY A 313 -24.46 -21.05 -6.32
C GLY A 313 -23.41 -20.51 -7.25
N SER A 314 -22.19 -20.35 -6.77
CA SER A 314 -21.05 -20.01 -7.59
C SER A 314 -19.79 -20.68 -7.09
N PHE A 315 -18.92 -21.00 -8.03
CA PHE A 315 -17.54 -21.40 -7.77
C PHE A 315 -16.62 -20.52 -8.62
N SER A 316 -15.56 -19.99 -8.03
CA SER A 316 -14.54 -19.25 -8.75
C SER A 316 -13.16 -19.48 -8.16
N THR A 317 -12.17 -19.44 -9.03
CA THR A 317 -10.76 -19.29 -8.63
C THR A 317 -10.36 -17.83 -8.75
N GLY A 318 -9.33 -17.42 -8.03
CA GLY A 318 -8.75 -16.09 -8.08
C GLY A 318 -7.28 -16.12 -7.69
N PHE A 319 -6.59 -15.01 -7.90
CA PHE A 319 -5.22 -14.83 -7.46
C PHE A 319 -4.98 -13.39 -7.03
N ARG A 320 -3.89 -13.16 -6.30
CA ARG A 320 -3.34 -11.83 -6.04
C ARG A 320 -1.87 -11.82 -6.44
N ALA A 321 -1.51 -10.98 -7.39
CA ALA A 321 -0.11 -10.75 -7.73
C ALA A 321 0.64 -10.23 -6.50
N PRO A 322 1.90 -10.65 -6.26
CA PRO A 322 2.75 -10.03 -5.27
C PRO A 322 2.82 -8.51 -5.55
N ALA A 323 2.59 -7.68 -4.55
CA ALA A 323 2.77 -6.24 -4.74
C ALA A 323 4.27 -5.93 -4.92
N LEU A 324 4.61 -4.94 -5.77
CA LEU A 324 6.01 -4.55 -5.98
C LEU A 324 6.67 -4.14 -4.66
N GLN A 325 5.94 -3.47 -3.77
CA GLN A 325 6.45 -3.13 -2.45
C GLN A 325 6.67 -4.35 -1.54
N GLU A 326 5.92 -5.44 -1.67
CA GLU A 326 6.17 -6.67 -0.91
C GLU A 326 7.47 -7.34 -1.36
N ALA A 327 7.79 -7.25 -2.65
CA ALA A 327 9.01 -7.82 -3.21
C ALA A 327 10.25 -6.95 -2.98
N TYR A 328 10.10 -5.61 -3.02
CA TYR A 328 11.24 -4.69 -3.18
C TYR A 328 11.35 -3.63 -2.09
N PHE A 329 10.46 -3.59 -1.07
CA PHE A 329 10.61 -2.65 0.03
C PHE A 329 11.93 -2.89 0.78
N SER A 330 12.69 -1.81 0.96
CA SER A 330 13.97 -1.81 1.65
C SER A 330 14.02 -0.68 2.67
N SER A 331 14.40 -0.99 3.88
CA SER A 331 14.68 0.02 4.91
C SER A 331 15.69 -0.50 5.92
N ILE A 332 16.49 0.39 6.49
CA ILE A 332 17.38 0.08 7.60
C ILE A 332 17.14 1.10 8.71
N ALA A 333 16.91 0.64 9.92
CA ALA A 333 16.65 1.48 11.07
C ALA A 333 17.49 1.04 12.28
N THR A 334 17.99 1.99 13.05
CA THR A 334 18.67 1.67 14.32
C THR A 334 17.63 1.47 15.41
N ASN A 335 17.54 0.26 15.94
CA ASN A 335 16.72 -0.08 17.09
C ASN A 335 17.57 -0.39 18.31
N PHE A 336 17.12 0.05 19.48
CA PHE A 336 17.76 -0.32 20.75
C PHE A 336 17.18 -1.63 21.27
N ILE A 337 17.96 -2.70 21.17
CA ILE A 337 17.60 -4.01 21.69
C ILE A 337 18.48 -4.28 22.92
N ASP A 338 17.84 -4.45 24.09
CA ASP A 338 18.52 -4.61 25.37
C ASP A 338 19.51 -3.46 25.69
N GLY A 339 19.20 -2.24 25.19
CA GLY A 339 20.02 -1.04 25.43
C GLY A 339 21.20 -0.86 24.47
N VAL A 340 21.38 -1.77 23.51
CA VAL A 340 22.40 -1.70 22.45
C VAL A 340 21.76 -1.20 21.15
N PRO A 341 22.32 -0.17 20.48
CA PRO A 341 21.85 0.24 19.16
C PRO A 341 22.26 -0.81 18.13
N LEU A 342 21.28 -1.34 17.41
CA LEU A 342 21.45 -2.36 16.40
C LEU A 342 20.71 -1.95 15.14
N GLU A 343 21.32 -2.20 13.99
CA GLU A 343 20.66 -2.01 12.71
C GLU A 343 19.66 -3.14 12.47
N VAL A 344 18.40 -2.75 12.23
CA VAL A 344 17.31 -3.66 11.82
C VAL A 344 16.93 -3.29 10.42
N GLY A 345 17.01 -4.24 9.48
CA GLY A 345 16.68 -4.03 8.07
C GLY A 345 15.50 -4.85 7.63
N THR A 346 14.70 -4.29 6.72
CA THR A 346 13.78 -5.04 5.86
C THR A 346 14.44 -5.13 4.49
N PHE A 347 14.56 -6.33 3.98
CA PHE A 347 15.33 -6.62 2.76
C PHE A 347 14.41 -7.18 1.67
N PRO A 348 14.55 -6.68 0.42
CA PRO A 348 13.97 -7.31 -0.74
C PRO A 348 14.34 -8.79 -0.87
N VAL A 349 13.41 -9.60 -1.37
CA VAL A 349 13.62 -11.05 -1.52
C VAL A 349 14.76 -11.43 -2.47
N ASP A 350 15.15 -10.53 -3.38
CA ASP A 350 16.24 -10.72 -4.33
C ASP A 350 17.64 -10.39 -3.77
N THR A 351 17.74 -9.87 -2.54
CA THR A 351 19.02 -9.57 -1.91
C THR A 351 19.78 -10.82 -1.47
N GLU A 352 21.10 -10.74 -1.49
CA GLU A 352 21.97 -11.86 -1.04
C GLU A 352 21.66 -12.27 0.41
N ALA A 353 21.37 -11.31 1.27
CA ALA A 353 21.03 -11.56 2.68
C ALA A 353 19.71 -12.33 2.81
N ALA A 354 18.66 -11.88 2.12
CA ALA A 354 17.37 -12.57 2.13
C ALA A 354 17.47 -13.98 1.53
N ARG A 355 18.19 -14.13 0.41
CA ARG A 355 18.46 -15.43 -0.22
C ARG A 355 19.24 -16.39 0.69
N ALA A 356 20.23 -15.89 1.43
CA ALA A 356 20.98 -16.69 2.40
C ALA A 356 20.07 -17.20 3.53
N LEU A 357 19.03 -16.44 3.90
CA LEU A 357 18.01 -16.84 4.88
C LEU A 357 16.92 -17.76 4.29
N GLY A 358 16.93 -18.01 2.98
CA GLY A 358 16.00 -18.93 2.31
C GLY A 358 14.87 -18.24 1.56
N ALA A 359 14.91 -16.92 1.39
CA ALA A 359 13.93 -16.22 0.56
C ALA A 359 13.96 -16.72 -0.88
N GLN A 360 12.78 -16.84 -1.46
CA GLN A 360 12.56 -17.20 -2.87
C GLN A 360 11.83 -16.06 -3.58
N ASP A 361 11.77 -16.10 -4.91
CA ASP A 361 10.92 -15.18 -5.67
C ASP A 361 9.47 -15.35 -5.20
N LEU A 362 8.76 -14.25 -5.09
CA LEU A 362 7.38 -14.29 -4.65
C LEU A 362 6.49 -14.88 -5.76
N GLU A 363 5.63 -15.79 -5.36
CA GLU A 363 4.59 -16.37 -6.21
C GLU A 363 3.23 -15.73 -5.90
N PRO A 364 2.27 -15.76 -6.84
CA PRO A 364 0.93 -15.24 -6.59
C PRO A 364 0.22 -16.01 -5.48
N GLU A 365 -0.47 -15.28 -4.59
CA GLU A 365 -1.46 -15.91 -3.73
C GLU A 365 -2.62 -16.41 -4.58
N THR A 366 -3.15 -17.59 -4.27
CA THR A 366 -4.29 -18.17 -4.97
C THR A 366 -5.50 -18.30 -4.09
N SER A 367 -6.70 -18.30 -4.68
CA SER A 367 -7.92 -18.50 -3.93
C SER A 367 -8.94 -19.38 -4.64
N GLU A 368 -9.69 -20.14 -3.85
CA GLU A 368 -10.89 -20.85 -4.26
C GLU A 368 -12.08 -20.32 -3.45
N ASN A 369 -13.16 -19.99 -4.18
CA ASN A 369 -14.34 -19.39 -3.59
C ASN A 369 -15.57 -20.22 -3.96
N LEU A 370 -16.30 -20.69 -2.96
CA LEU A 370 -17.58 -21.37 -3.12
C LEU A 370 -18.67 -20.58 -2.41
N SER A 371 -19.78 -20.32 -3.08
CA SER A 371 -20.97 -19.78 -2.41
C SER A 371 -22.24 -20.54 -2.80
N LEU A 372 -23.14 -20.68 -1.84
CA LEU A 372 -24.46 -21.26 -2.02
C LEU A 372 -25.47 -20.38 -1.29
N GLY A 373 -26.57 -20.09 -1.95
CA GLY A 373 -27.59 -19.22 -1.37
C GLY A 373 -29.01 -19.62 -1.79
N MET A 374 -29.95 -19.14 -1.02
CA MET A 374 -31.38 -19.30 -1.27
C MET A 374 -32.09 -17.99 -1.00
N THR A 375 -33.01 -17.62 -1.88
CA THR A 375 -33.83 -16.43 -1.71
C THR A 375 -35.30 -16.81 -1.69
N TYR A 376 -36.05 -16.14 -0.82
CA TYR A 376 -37.50 -16.15 -0.80
C TYR A 376 -38.02 -14.72 -0.89
N LYS A 377 -39.03 -14.50 -1.71
CA LYS A 377 -39.67 -13.18 -1.83
C LYS A 377 -41.16 -13.35 -2.12
N ASP A 378 -41.99 -12.68 -1.34
CA ASP A 378 -43.40 -12.44 -1.62
C ASP A 378 -43.72 -10.94 -1.53
N ASP A 379 -44.98 -10.56 -1.57
CA ASP A 379 -45.45 -9.17 -1.55
C ASP A 379 -45.12 -8.44 -0.23
N LYS A 380 -44.82 -9.14 0.86
CA LYS A 380 -44.67 -8.57 2.21
C LYS A 380 -43.33 -8.87 2.85
N PHE A 381 -42.64 -9.89 2.38
CA PHE A 381 -41.44 -10.40 3.02
C PHE A 381 -40.39 -10.83 2.00
N SER A 382 -39.14 -10.51 2.29
CA SER A 382 -37.99 -11.03 1.53
C SER A 382 -36.93 -11.58 2.46
N LEU A 383 -36.40 -12.77 2.14
CA LEU A 383 -35.33 -13.43 2.87
C LEU A 383 -34.23 -13.85 1.91
N SER A 384 -32.99 -13.63 2.27
CA SER A 384 -31.83 -14.23 1.61
C SER A 384 -30.95 -14.89 2.67
N VAL A 385 -30.54 -16.11 2.39
CA VAL A 385 -29.60 -16.87 3.22
C VAL A 385 -28.47 -17.33 2.33
N ASP A 386 -27.25 -16.95 2.67
CA ASP A 386 -26.06 -17.29 1.90
C ASP A 386 -25.01 -17.93 2.83
N ALA A 387 -24.36 -18.97 2.33
CA ALA A 387 -23.20 -19.61 2.92
C ALA A 387 -22.04 -19.53 1.93
N TYR A 388 -20.84 -19.25 2.41
CA TYR A 388 -19.65 -19.19 1.58
C TYR A 388 -18.45 -19.85 2.24
N MET A 389 -17.52 -20.31 1.43
CA MET A 389 -16.21 -20.81 1.82
C MET A 389 -15.17 -20.18 0.91
N ILE A 390 -14.16 -19.57 1.51
CA ILE A 390 -13.04 -18.95 0.80
C ILE A 390 -11.77 -19.57 1.35
N THR A 391 -10.97 -20.18 0.47
CA THR A 391 -9.66 -20.70 0.78
C THR A 391 -8.63 -19.82 0.08
N VAL A 392 -7.63 -19.34 0.81
CA VAL A 392 -6.51 -18.57 0.26
C VAL A 392 -5.24 -19.34 0.59
N GLU A 393 -4.45 -19.63 -0.44
CA GLU A 393 -3.18 -20.37 -0.34
C GLU A 393 -2.01 -19.46 -0.73
N ASP A 394 -0.81 -19.87 -0.34
CA ASP A 394 0.46 -19.19 -0.68
C ASP A 394 0.50 -17.71 -0.26
N ARG A 395 -0.09 -17.39 0.91
CA ARG A 395 -0.15 -16.01 1.41
C ARG A 395 1.22 -15.43 1.66
N ILE A 396 1.47 -14.28 1.05
CA ILE A 396 2.69 -13.49 1.26
C ILE A 396 2.61 -12.82 2.63
N SER A 397 3.66 -13.00 3.43
CA SER A 397 3.78 -12.38 4.74
C SER A 397 5.22 -12.02 5.05
N MET A 398 5.40 -10.96 5.84
CA MET A 398 6.72 -10.62 6.36
C MET A 398 7.17 -11.67 7.39
N SER A 399 8.44 -12.05 7.37
CA SER A 399 9.01 -12.93 8.38
C SER A 399 9.07 -12.24 9.75
N GLU A 400 9.23 -13.04 10.82
CA GLU A 400 9.68 -12.49 12.10
C GLU A 400 11.11 -11.94 11.98
N THR A 401 11.47 -11.04 12.91
CA THR A 401 12.83 -10.50 12.96
C THR A 401 13.84 -11.59 13.33
N PHE A 402 14.76 -11.89 12.43
CA PHE A 402 15.89 -12.76 12.70
C PHE A 402 16.94 -11.99 13.49
N ARG A 403 17.29 -12.50 14.65
CA ARG A 403 18.24 -11.86 15.58
C ARG A 403 19.62 -12.46 15.42
N GLY A 404 20.52 -11.76 14.75
CA GLY A 404 21.94 -12.02 14.78
C GLY A 404 22.61 -11.17 15.85
N SER A 405 22.52 -11.54 17.15
CA SER A 405 23.25 -10.75 18.16
C SER A 405 24.75 -10.95 17.98
N GLY A 406 25.55 -9.89 18.13
CA GLY A 406 27.01 -9.94 18.07
C GLY A 406 27.68 -10.81 19.15
N THR A 407 26.89 -11.48 19.98
CA THR A 407 27.28 -12.49 20.95
C THR A 407 26.85 -13.90 20.54
N SER A 408 26.01 -14.05 19.52
CA SER A 408 25.62 -15.35 18.97
C SER A 408 26.50 -15.63 17.74
N SER A 409 27.57 -16.39 17.96
CA SER A 409 28.47 -16.84 16.88
C SER A 409 27.75 -17.51 15.71
N ASN A 410 26.56 -18.06 15.95
CA ASN A 410 25.84 -18.85 14.96
C ASN A 410 25.36 -18.06 13.74
N MET A 411 24.86 -16.81 13.90
CA MET A 411 24.43 -16.02 12.73
C MET A 411 25.58 -15.36 12.00
N VAL A 412 26.64 -14.96 12.73
CA VAL A 412 27.88 -14.45 12.11
C VAL A 412 28.49 -15.53 11.24
N ASP A 413 28.66 -16.74 11.81
CA ASP A 413 29.19 -17.90 11.10
C ASP A 413 28.28 -18.31 9.93
N PHE A 414 26.95 -18.31 10.12
CA PHE A 414 25.95 -18.61 9.10
C PHE A 414 26.08 -17.72 7.86
N PHE A 415 26.16 -16.40 8.05
CA PHE A 415 26.30 -15.46 6.93
C PHE A 415 27.70 -15.50 6.32
N ALA A 416 28.74 -15.70 7.14
CA ALA A 416 30.10 -15.83 6.65
C ALA A 416 30.29 -17.08 5.77
N GLU A 417 29.72 -18.23 6.19
CA GLU A 417 29.74 -19.48 5.42
C GLU A 417 29.01 -19.37 4.06
N ARG A 418 28.02 -18.46 3.98
CA ARG A 418 27.25 -18.21 2.76
C ARG A 418 27.78 -17.04 1.93
N GLY A 419 28.93 -16.48 2.29
CA GLY A 419 29.58 -15.42 1.54
C GLY A 419 28.95 -14.03 1.71
N VAL A 420 28.08 -13.83 2.71
CA VAL A 420 27.41 -12.57 3.02
C VAL A 420 27.80 -12.04 4.40
N PRO A 421 29.11 -11.86 4.69
CA PRO A 421 29.57 -11.45 6.05
C PRO A 421 29.09 -10.07 6.47
N ALA A 422 28.76 -9.18 5.52
CA ALA A 422 28.22 -7.84 5.82
C ALA A 422 26.81 -7.87 6.43
N ALA A 423 26.07 -8.98 6.30
CA ALA A 423 24.80 -9.17 6.95
C ALA A 423 24.95 -9.61 8.43
N ALA A 424 26.14 -10.05 8.82
CA ALA A 424 26.42 -10.42 10.21
C ALA A 424 26.42 -9.15 11.10
N GLY A 425 25.59 -9.14 12.13
CA GLY A 425 25.44 -7.99 13.04
C GLY A 425 24.22 -7.11 12.73
N ARG A 426 23.47 -7.42 11.67
CA ARG A 426 22.16 -6.83 11.38
C ARG A 426 21.05 -7.75 11.87
N TYR A 427 19.90 -7.16 12.11
CA TYR A 427 18.65 -7.88 12.35
C TYR A 427 17.80 -7.81 11.08
N PHE A 428 17.12 -8.88 10.77
CA PHE A 428 16.32 -9.02 9.56
C PHE A 428 14.85 -9.27 9.92
#